data_45af480abacaf1066f636df2fe3cd288
#
_entry.id   45af480abacaf1066f636df2fe3cd288
#
_cell.length_a   1.000
_cell.length_b   1.000
_cell.length_c   1.000
_cell.angle_alpha   90.00
_cell.angle_beta   90.00
_cell.angle_gamma   90.00
#
_symmetry.space_group_name_H-M   'P 1'
#
loop_
_entity.id
_entity.type
_entity.pdbx_description
1 polymer ?
#
loop_
_entity_poly.entity_id
_entity_poly.type
_entity_poly.pdbx_seq_one_letter_code
_entity_poly.pdbx_strand_id
1 'polypeptide(L)'
;MRVSRTFSSIIGASAIIALAMLNSGCDYTRKVIAKDKLNQGAISYNQGKTKEAQQYFRDALSWDDSSAIAHLFYGATLVKDYKNLSGDERKKVANEALQMYKRALELTTNNCRNTDNALLYIASIYEDLEERENWREWILKRTEGDCATKDLKATTYYTVAVKFWECAKTQTDRYQEKSSQDPFHYRNMDYPAAQADKQKTEECITKGLEYIDKALQVDPEYVQAMYYRSLLYRQKQMMTKEEPKRKEIDALAKKITDDASALEKKKEAEAAQKQKQEAEAAAKPQG
;
A
#
# COMPACT_ATOMS: atom_id res chain seq x y z
N MET A 1 20.83 -9.67 -75.44
CA MET A 1 20.23 -10.61 -74.51
C MET A 1 20.60 -10.21 -73.06
N ARG A 2 19.75 -9.46 -72.39
CA ARG A 2 19.82 -9.16 -70.94
C ARG A 2 18.40 -8.78 -70.50
N VAL A 3 17.57 -9.73 -70.23
CA VAL A 3 16.29 -9.55 -69.55
C VAL A 3 16.09 -10.82 -68.72
N SER A 4 16.39 -10.83 -67.44
CA SER A 4 15.78 -11.70 -66.40
C SER A 4 16.58 -11.63 -65.09
N ARG A 5 16.52 -10.52 -64.35
CA ARG A 5 16.95 -10.49 -62.95
C ARG A 5 16.10 -9.59 -62.03
N THR A 6 15.03 -8.96 -62.50
CA THR A 6 14.23 -8.05 -61.73
C THR A 6 12.90 -8.60 -61.18
N PHE A 7 12.48 -9.79 -61.62
CA PHE A 7 11.18 -10.37 -61.18
C PHE A 7 11.22 -11.15 -59.87
N SER A 8 12.43 -11.65 -59.47
CA SER A 8 12.54 -12.45 -58.24
C SER A 8 12.50 -11.63 -56.94
N SER A 9 12.87 -10.35 -56.97
CA SER A 9 12.93 -9.50 -55.76
C SER A 9 11.56 -8.94 -55.32
N ILE A 10 10.61 -8.81 -56.23
CA ILE A 10 9.29 -8.24 -55.95
C ILE A 10 8.37 -9.23 -55.25
N ILE A 11 8.49 -10.53 -55.62
CA ILE A 11 7.68 -11.60 -55.00
C ILE A 11 8.09 -11.83 -53.54
N GLY A 12 9.38 -11.73 -53.22
CA GLY A 12 9.87 -11.90 -51.86
C GLY A 12 9.41 -10.78 -50.90
N ALA A 13 9.39 -9.52 -51.36
CA ALA A 13 8.94 -8.38 -50.55
C ALA A 13 7.43 -8.41 -50.28
N SER A 14 6.61 -8.82 -51.28
CA SER A 14 5.15 -8.93 -51.11
C SER A 14 4.75 -10.05 -50.13
N ALA A 15 5.48 -11.18 -50.14
CA ALA A 15 5.20 -12.31 -49.24
C ALA A 15 5.55 -11.96 -47.79
N ILE A 16 6.63 -11.19 -47.53
CA ILE A 16 7.02 -10.75 -46.19
C ILE A 16 6.01 -9.73 -45.62
N ILE A 17 5.50 -8.81 -46.43
CA ILE A 17 4.49 -7.84 -46.03
C ILE A 17 3.16 -8.54 -45.74
N ALA A 18 2.74 -9.52 -46.52
CA ALA A 18 1.53 -10.29 -46.30
C ALA A 18 1.62 -11.13 -45.00
N LEU A 19 2.78 -11.73 -44.69
CA LEU A 19 3.00 -12.46 -43.43
C LEU A 19 2.99 -11.52 -42.20
N ALA A 20 3.53 -10.32 -42.34
CA ALA A 20 3.50 -9.30 -41.27
C ALA A 20 2.08 -8.82 -40.97
N MET A 21 1.25 -8.64 -42.00
CA MET A 21 -0.17 -8.22 -41.85
C MET A 21 -1.03 -9.31 -41.20
N LEU A 22 -0.77 -10.59 -41.52
CA LEU A 22 -1.48 -11.72 -40.91
C LEU A 22 -1.18 -11.84 -39.39
N ASN A 23 0.07 -11.64 -38.98
CA ASN A 23 0.44 -11.67 -37.57
C ASN A 23 -0.16 -10.51 -36.80
N SER A 24 -0.18 -9.28 -37.36
CA SER A 24 -0.78 -8.10 -36.73
C SER A 24 -2.30 -8.23 -36.58
N GLY A 25 -3.00 -8.85 -37.55
CA GLY A 25 -4.44 -9.07 -37.44
C GLY A 25 -4.81 -10.09 -36.37
N CYS A 26 -4.02 -11.13 -36.18
CA CYS A 26 -4.23 -12.13 -35.13
C CYS A 26 -4.02 -11.54 -33.73
N ASP A 27 -2.99 -10.69 -33.54
CA ASP A 27 -2.72 -10.06 -32.24
C ASP A 27 -3.82 -9.05 -31.86
N TYR A 28 -4.29 -8.26 -32.82
CA TYR A 28 -5.42 -7.35 -32.59
C TYR A 28 -6.69 -8.10 -32.15
N THR A 29 -7.05 -9.19 -32.87
CA THR A 29 -8.22 -10.00 -32.53
C THR A 29 -8.11 -10.62 -31.14
N ARG A 30 -6.94 -11.12 -30.75
CA ARG A 30 -6.68 -11.64 -29.41
C ARG A 30 -6.92 -10.58 -28.33
N LYS A 31 -6.40 -9.36 -28.49
CA LYS A 31 -6.58 -8.26 -27.57
C LYS A 31 -8.04 -7.82 -27.45
N VAL A 32 -8.81 -7.82 -28.53
CA VAL A 32 -10.24 -7.52 -28.50
C VAL A 32 -11.02 -8.57 -27.70
N ILE A 33 -10.74 -9.85 -27.91
CA ILE A 33 -11.38 -10.93 -27.14
C ILE A 33 -10.98 -10.85 -25.66
N ALA A 34 -9.70 -10.63 -25.36
CA ALA A 34 -9.21 -10.45 -24.00
C ALA A 34 -9.93 -9.31 -23.28
N LYS A 35 -10.11 -8.15 -23.96
CA LYS A 35 -10.81 -7.01 -23.43
C LYS A 35 -12.30 -7.30 -23.16
N ASP A 36 -12.97 -8.02 -24.04
CA ASP A 36 -14.36 -8.45 -23.82
C ASP A 36 -14.46 -9.35 -22.58
N LYS A 37 -13.59 -10.35 -22.44
CA LYS A 37 -13.53 -11.21 -21.25
C LYS A 37 -13.21 -10.42 -19.97
N LEU A 38 -12.29 -9.47 -20.05
CA LEU A 38 -11.98 -8.58 -18.92
C LEU A 38 -13.22 -7.78 -18.46
N ASN A 39 -14.00 -7.24 -19.40
CA ASN A 39 -15.22 -6.50 -19.09
C ASN A 39 -16.30 -7.41 -18.46
N GLN A 40 -16.50 -8.62 -18.99
CA GLN A 40 -17.42 -9.61 -18.42
C GLN A 40 -17.00 -9.99 -16.99
N GLY A 41 -15.70 -10.20 -16.78
CA GLY A 41 -15.13 -10.44 -15.45
C GLY A 41 -15.37 -9.28 -14.47
N ALA A 42 -15.19 -8.05 -14.92
CA ALA A 42 -15.44 -6.87 -14.08
C ALA A 42 -16.92 -6.73 -13.70
N ILE A 43 -17.84 -7.00 -14.62
CA ILE A 43 -19.28 -7.01 -14.35
C ILE A 43 -19.63 -8.10 -13.31
N SER A 44 -19.18 -9.34 -13.51
CA SER A 44 -19.40 -10.44 -12.58
C SER A 44 -18.80 -10.17 -11.20
N TYR A 45 -17.61 -9.56 -11.15
CA TYR A 45 -16.95 -9.17 -9.91
C TYR A 45 -17.78 -8.14 -9.11
N ASN A 46 -18.31 -7.11 -9.79
CA ASN A 46 -19.17 -6.09 -9.19
C ASN A 46 -20.51 -6.64 -8.72
N GLN A 47 -21.01 -7.70 -9.35
CA GLN A 47 -22.21 -8.44 -8.93
C GLN A 47 -21.93 -9.42 -7.77
N GLY A 48 -20.70 -9.52 -7.26
CA GLY A 48 -20.32 -10.45 -6.21
C GLY A 48 -20.13 -11.91 -6.69
N LYS A 49 -20.23 -12.18 -7.98
CA LYS A 49 -20.06 -13.50 -8.58
C LYS A 49 -18.57 -13.83 -8.75
N THR A 50 -17.86 -14.00 -7.64
CA THR A 50 -16.39 -14.11 -7.62
C THR A 50 -15.84 -15.24 -8.49
N LYS A 51 -16.46 -16.44 -8.44
CA LYS A 51 -16.01 -17.61 -9.25
C LYS A 51 -16.17 -17.39 -10.74
N GLU A 52 -17.28 -16.78 -11.16
CA GLU A 52 -17.54 -16.45 -12.57
C GLU A 52 -16.55 -15.37 -13.05
N ALA A 53 -16.34 -14.33 -12.24
CA ALA A 53 -15.35 -13.28 -12.51
C ALA A 53 -13.94 -13.86 -12.66
N GLN A 54 -13.55 -14.77 -11.77
CA GLN A 54 -12.27 -15.47 -11.81
C GLN A 54 -12.06 -16.22 -13.14
N GLN A 55 -13.09 -16.91 -13.62
CA GLN A 55 -13.02 -17.61 -14.90
C GLN A 55 -12.83 -16.63 -16.07
N TYR A 56 -13.61 -15.56 -16.11
CA TYR A 56 -13.47 -14.54 -17.16
C TYR A 56 -12.10 -13.87 -17.16
N PHE A 57 -11.53 -13.56 -16.00
CA PHE A 57 -10.18 -12.96 -15.94
C PHE A 57 -9.09 -13.95 -16.37
N ARG A 58 -9.23 -15.24 -16.04
CA ARG A 58 -8.35 -16.30 -16.52
C ARG A 58 -8.44 -16.44 -18.04
N ASP A 59 -9.65 -16.43 -18.59
CA ASP A 59 -9.88 -16.45 -20.02
C ASP A 59 -9.26 -15.23 -20.71
N ALA A 60 -9.42 -14.03 -20.13
CA ALA A 60 -8.80 -12.81 -20.64
C ALA A 60 -7.27 -12.96 -20.74
N LEU A 61 -6.63 -13.46 -19.67
CA LEU A 61 -5.18 -13.70 -19.63
C LEU A 61 -4.72 -14.78 -20.60
N SER A 62 -5.55 -15.78 -20.91
CA SER A 62 -5.24 -16.79 -21.93
C SER A 62 -5.18 -16.21 -23.35
N TRP A 63 -5.92 -15.12 -23.60
CA TRP A 63 -5.91 -14.41 -24.86
C TRP A 63 -4.82 -13.32 -24.92
N ASP A 64 -4.61 -12.58 -23.81
CA ASP A 64 -3.60 -11.52 -23.72
C ASP A 64 -2.99 -11.47 -22.30
N ASP A 65 -1.85 -12.12 -22.15
CA ASP A 65 -1.06 -12.16 -20.91
C ASP A 65 -0.33 -10.83 -20.62
N SER A 66 -0.34 -9.89 -21.56
CA SER A 66 0.30 -8.57 -21.37
C SER A 66 -0.59 -7.54 -20.67
N SER A 67 -1.82 -7.91 -20.28
CA SER A 67 -2.77 -7.01 -19.63
C SER A 67 -2.53 -6.89 -18.14
N ALA A 68 -1.84 -5.81 -17.70
CA ALA A 68 -1.64 -5.52 -16.27
C ALA A 68 -2.97 -5.47 -15.48
N ILE A 69 -4.02 -4.91 -16.09
CA ILE A 69 -5.35 -4.80 -15.47
C ILE A 69 -5.98 -6.18 -15.26
N ALA A 70 -5.84 -7.10 -16.22
CA ALA A 70 -6.37 -8.47 -16.08
C ALA A 70 -5.69 -9.21 -14.93
N HIS A 71 -4.36 -9.08 -14.79
CA HIS A 71 -3.62 -9.63 -13.66
C HIS A 71 -4.07 -9.02 -12.32
N LEU A 72 -4.27 -7.69 -12.23
CA LEU A 72 -4.78 -7.04 -11.03
C LEU A 72 -6.15 -7.59 -10.61
N PHE A 73 -7.10 -7.69 -11.53
CA PHE A 73 -8.44 -8.17 -11.22
C PHE A 73 -8.47 -9.68 -10.93
N TYR A 74 -7.67 -10.48 -11.63
CA TYR A 74 -7.55 -11.91 -11.30
C TYR A 74 -6.98 -12.09 -9.89
N GLY A 75 -5.91 -11.37 -9.55
CA GLY A 75 -5.37 -11.33 -8.20
C GLY A 75 -6.42 -10.95 -7.15
N ALA A 76 -7.28 -9.95 -7.44
CA ALA A 76 -8.33 -9.53 -6.52
C ALA A 76 -9.40 -10.63 -6.26
N THR A 77 -9.71 -11.46 -7.26
CA THR A 77 -10.61 -12.62 -7.05
C THR A 77 -9.95 -13.68 -6.18
N LEU A 78 -8.66 -13.94 -6.37
CA LEU A 78 -7.89 -14.87 -5.53
C LEU A 78 -7.81 -14.41 -4.08
N VAL A 79 -7.67 -13.09 -3.84
CA VAL A 79 -7.69 -12.51 -2.47
C VAL A 79 -9.02 -12.79 -1.77
N LYS A 80 -10.16 -12.68 -2.46
CA LYS A 80 -11.46 -13.04 -1.88
C LYS A 80 -11.53 -14.54 -1.53
N ASP A 81 -10.95 -15.39 -2.36
CA ASP A 81 -10.96 -16.84 -2.15
C ASP A 81 -10.09 -17.24 -0.95
N TYR A 82 -8.83 -16.82 -0.88
CA TYR A 82 -7.93 -17.29 0.17
C TYR A 82 -8.33 -16.81 1.57
N LYS A 83 -9.05 -15.71 1.69
CA LYS A 83 -9.56 -15.23 2.99
C LYS A 83 -10.56 -16.19 3.64
N ASN A 84 -11.20 -17.05 2.84
CA ASN A 84 -12.11 -18.08 3.31
C ASN A 84 -11.44 -19.45 3.49
N LEU A 85 -10.14 -19.57 3.22
CA LEU A 85 -9.37 -20.79 3.31
C LEU A 85 -8.45 -20.78 4.55
N SER A 86 -7.92 -21.94 4.89
CA SER A 86 -6.97 -22.13 6.00
C SER A 86 -5.81 -23.03 5.60
N GLY A 87 -4.77 -23.04 6.44
CA GLY A 87 -3.61 -23.94 6.25
C GLY A 87 -2.88 -23.74 4.91
N ASP A 88 -2.44 -24.85 4.32
CA ASP A 88 -1.61 -24.83 3.11
C ASP A 88 -2.39 -24.37 1.88
N GLU A 89 -3.68 -24.65 1.80
CA GLU A 89 -4.53 -24.19 0.72
C GLU A 89 -4.63 -22.66 0.68
N ARG A 90 -4.80 -22.02 1.83
CA ARG A 90 -4.76 -20.55 1.96
C ARG A 90 -3.45 -19.99 1.44
N LYS A 91 -2.32 -20.56 1.87
CA LYS A 91 -0.98 -20.13 1.41
C LYS A 91 -0.79 -20.29 -0.08
N LYS A 92 -1.25 -21.41 -0.65
CA LYS A 92 -1.17 -21.67 -2.09
C LYS A 92 -1.90 -20.60 -2.89
N VAL A 93 -3.15 -20.32 -2.54
CA VAL A 93 -3.96 -19.31 -3.27
C VAL A 93 -3.44 -17.89 -3.02
N ALA A 94 -2.95 -17.56 -1.83
CA ALA A 94 -2.29 -16.29 -1.55
C ALA A 94 -1.03 -16.10 -2.39
N ASN A 95 -0.21 -17.14 -2.56
CA ASN A 95 0.97 -17.09 -3.42
C ASN A 95 0.62 -16.92 -4.92
N GLU A 96 -0.46 -17.53 -5.39
CA GLU A 96 -0.97 -17.29 -6.74
C GLU A 96 -1.39 -15.82 -6.91
N ALA A 97 -2.11 -15.26 -5.95
CA ALA A 97 -2.46 -13.83 -5.96
C ALA A 97 -1.23 -12.92 -5.97
N LEU A 98 -0.21 -13.23 -5.18
CA LEU A 98 1.07 -12.51 -5.19
C LEU A 98 1.73 -12.54 -6.57
N GLN A 99 1.74 -13.68 -7.26
CA GLN A 99 2.28 -13.79 -8.62
C GLN A 99 1.52 -12.90 -9.59
N MET A 100 0.18 -12.86 -9.50
CA MET A 100 -0.64 -12.01 -10.37
C MET A 100 -0.32 -10.52 -10.14
N TYR A 101 -0.24 -10.06 -8.91
CA TYR A 101 0.08 -8.66 -8.64
C TYR A 101 1.52 -8.27 -9.00
N LYS A 102 2.50 -9.16 -8.78
CA LYS A 102 3.89 -8.94 -9.24
C LYS A 102 3.95 -8.84 -10.75
N ARG A 103 3.23 -9.72 -11.46
CA ARG A 103 3.16 -9.65 -12.92
C ARG A 103 2.48 -8.38 -13.41
N ALA A 104 1.40 -7.95 -12.75
CA ALA A 104 0.77 -6.67 -13.05
C ALA A 104 1.74 -5.49 -12.89
N LEU A 105 2.55 -5.50 -11.83
CA LEU A 105 3.55 -4.46 -11.57
C LEU A 105 4.63 -4.41 -12.67
N GLU A 106 5.13 -5.56 -13.11
CA GLU A 106 6.10 -5.66 -14.23
C GLU A 106 5.54 -5.12 -15.54
N LEU A 107 4.26 -5.37 -15.81
CA LEU A 107 3.57 -4.93 -17.02
C LEU A 107 3.10 -3.47 -16.96
N THR A 108 3.09 -2.87 -15.77
CA THR A 108 2.61 -1.49 -15.61
C THR A 108 3.70 -0.51 -16.00
N THR A 109 3.48 0.21 -17.10
CA THR A 109 4.34 1.30 -17.55
C THR A 109 3.58 2.63 -17.41
N ASN A 110 4.18 3.61 -16.73
CA ASN A 110 3.67 4.98 -16.61
C ASN A 110 2.22 5.12 -16.07
N ASN A 111 1.75 4.15 -15.29
CA ASN A 111 0.44 4.21 -14.64
C ASN A 111 0.58 4.12 -13.12
N CYS A 112 0.78 5.27 -12.48
CA CYS A 112 1.02 5.35 -11.04
C CYS A 112 -0.11 4.74 -10.19
N ARG A 113 -1.36 4.82 -10.63
CA ARG A 113 -2.48 4.19 -9.91
C ARG A 113 -2.36 2.67 -9.89
N ASN A 114 -2.07 2.05 -11.04
CA ASN A 114 -1.92 0.60 -11.12
C ASN A 114 -0.68 0.13 -10.37
N THR A 115 0.43 0.88 -10.45
CA THR A 115 1.64 0.62 -9.68
C THR A 115 1.36 0.65 -8.19
N ASP A 116 0.73 1.71 -7.68
CA ASP A 116 0.40 1.86 -6.26
C ASP A 116 -0.56 0.77 -5.77
N ASN A 117 -1.60 0.45 -6.55
CA ASN A 117 -2.53 -0.61 -6.25
C ASN A 117 -1.83 -1.98 -6.15
N ALA A 118 -0.95 -2.31 -7.09
CA ALA A 118 -0.21 -3.58 -7.07
C ALA A 118 0.67 -3.69 -5.82
N LEU A 119 1.41 -2.63 -5.48
CA LEU A 119 2.26 -2.58 -4.28
C LEU A 119 1.45 -2.74 -2.99
N LEU A 120 0.30 -2.04 -2.89
CA LEU A 120 -0.61 -2.16 -1.76
C LEU A 120 -1.17 -3.57 -1.61
N TYR A 121 -1.63 -4.19 -2.70
CA TYR A 121 -2.20 -5.53 -2.65
C TYR A 121 -1.15 -6.58 -2.29
N ILE A 122 0.07 -6.48 -2.82
CA ILE A 122 1.18 -7.35 -2.44
C ILE A 122 1.47 -7.21 -0.93
N ALA A 123 1.59 -5.97 -0.44
CA ALA A 123 1.82 -5.72 0.98
C ALA A 123 0.66 -6.28 1.83
N SER A 124 -0.60 -6.06 1.44
CA SER A 124 -1.78 -6.57 2.16
C SER A 124 -1.78 -8.10 2.28
N ILE A 125 -1.36 -8.83 1.24
CA ILE A 125 -1.26 -10.29 1.32
C ILE A 125 -0.19 -10.72 2.33
N TYR A 126 0.98 -10.09 2.33
CA TYR A 126 2.01 -10.37 3.32
C TYR A 126 1.58 -10.02 4.76
N GLU A 127 0.76 -8.98 4.92
CA GLU A 127 0.14 -8.66 6.22
C GLU A 127 -0.82 -9.75 6.67
N ASP A 128 -1.72 -10.20 5.78
CA ASP A 128 -2.68 -11.28 6.04
C ASP A 128 -1.99 -12.64 6.33
N LEU A 129 -0.77 -12.85 5.83
CA LEU A 129 0.08 -14.01 6.10
C LEU A 129 0.98 -13.83 7.34
N GLU A 130 0.91 -12.69 8.02
CA GLU A 130 1.76 -12.30 9.16
C GLU A 130 3.25 -12.22 8.83
N GLU A 131 3.61 -12.08 7.57
CA GLU A 131 4.97 -11.96 7.05
C GLU A 131 5.45 -10.50 7.12
N ARG A 132 5.72 -10.01 8.34
CA ARG A 132 5.96 -8.58 8.64
C ARG A 132 7.11 -7.95 7.87
N GLU A 133 8.21 -8.70 7.64
CA GLU A 133 9.37 -8.18 6.92
C GLU A 133 9.04 -7.99 5.43
N ASN A 134 8.39 -8.98 4.81
CA ASN A 134 7.93 -8.89 3.43
C ASN A 134 6.89 -7.76 3.27
N TRP A 135 5.95 -7.65 4.21
CA TRP A 135 5.00 -6.53 4.23
C TRP A 135 5.73 -5.18 4.20
N ARG A 136 6.72 -5.00 5.09
CA ARG A 136 7.47 -3.73 5.19
C ARG A 136 8.27 -3.45 3.93
N GLU A 137 8.95 -4.44 3.37
CA GLU A 137 9.68 -4.28 2.11
C GLU A 137 8.77 -3.78 1.00
N TRP A 138 7.63 -4.44 0.81
CA TRP A 138 6.73 -4.12 -0.29
C TRP A 138 5.98 -2.80 -0.10
N ILE A 139 5.56 -2.47 1.11
CA ILE A 139 4.89 -1.18 1.35
C ILE A 139 5.85 -0.01 1.14
N LEU A 140 7.13 -0.16 1.48
CA LEU A 140 8.12 0.89 1.30
C LEU A 140 8.46 1.17 -0.18
N LYS A 141 8.29 0.23 -1.08
CA LYS A 141 8.45 0.47 -2.54
C LYS A 141 7.53 1.58 -3.07
N ARG A 142 6.45 1.89 -2.37
CA ARG A 142 5.58 3.04 -2.68
C ARG A 142 6.27 4.40 -2.48
N THR A 143 7.39 4.44 -1.79
CA THR A 143 8.18 5.67 -1.59
C THR A 143 9.24 5.88 -2.66
N GLU A 144 9.34 4.98 -3.63
CA GLU A 144 10.38 4.94 -4.64
C GLU A 144 9.84 5.28 -6.05
N GLY A 145 10.73 5.73 -6.92
CA GLY A 145 10.41 6.01 -8.32
C GLY A 145 9.53 7.24 -8.56
N ASP A 146 9.16 7.44 -9.82
CA ASP A 146 8.45 8.65 -10.30
C ASP A 146 7.01 8.77 -9.81
N CYS A 147 6.40 7.66 -9.41
CA CYS A 147 5.04 7.62 -8.87
C CYS A 147 4.95 8.01 -7.37
N ALA A 148 6.07 8.15 -6.69
CA ALA A 148 6.13 8.42 -5.27
C ALA A 148 5.95 9.91 -4.95
N THR A 149 4.69 10.37 -4.94
CA THR A 149 4.33 11.74 -4.55
C THR A 149 4.70 12.03 -3.09
N LYS A 150 4.78 13.31 -2.72
CA LYS A 150 5.02 13.77 -1.35
C LYS A 150 4.02 13.11 -0.37
N ASP A 151 2.73 13.17 -0.69
CA ASP A 151 1.67 12.63 0.17
C ASP A 151 1.78 11.10 0.28
N LEU A 152 2.10 10.41 -0.82
CA LEU A 152 2.29 8.97 -0.81
C LEU A 152 3.46 8.54 0.06
N LYS A 153 4.59 9.25 -0.01
CA LYS A 153 5.77 9.01 0.83
C LYS A 153 5.45 9.22 2.31
N ALA A 154 4.87 10.38 2.66
CA ALA A 154 4.52 10.70 4.04
C ALA A 154 3.55 9.68 4.64
N THR A 155 2.47 9.35 3.92
CA THR A 155 1.47 8.36 4.33
C THR A 155 2.08 6.96 4.47
N THR A 156 2.98 6.56 3.57
CA THR A 156 3.64 5.25 3.65
C THR A 156 4.54 5.14 4.86
N TYR A 157 5.40 6.13 5.13
CA TYR A 157 6.24 6.14 6.32
C TYR A 157 5.41 6.15 7.61
N TYR A 158 4.35 6.94 7.65
CA TYR A 158 3.40 6.95 8.75
C TYR A 158 2.78 5.56 8.97
N THR A 159 2.33 4.88 7.92
CA THR A 159 1.73 3.53 8.00
C THR A 159 2.71 2.53 8.60
N VAL A 160 3.99 2.58 8.19
CA VAL A 160 5.03 1.70 8.77
C VAL A 160 5.26 2.02 10.25
N ALA A 161 5.29 3.30 10.62
CA ALA A 161 5.47 3.71 12.01
C ALA A 161 4.31 3.26 12.91
N VAL A 162 3.07 3.29 12.42
CA VAL A 162 1.88 2.78 13.14
C VAL A 162 2.06 1.30 13.49
N LYS A 163 2.58 0.47 12.57
CA LYS A 163 2.85 -0.95 12.84
C LYS A 163 3.91 -1.15 13.93
N PHE A 164 4.90 -0.29 13.98
CA PHE A 164 5.89 -0.31 15.05
C PHE A 164 5.33 0.18 16.40
N TRP A 165 4.44 1.17 16.39
CA TRP A 165 3.71 1.55 17.60
C TRP A 165 2.81 0.41 18.11
N GLU A 166 2.06 -0.27 17.23
CA GLU A 166 1.25 -1.46 17.59
C GLU A 166 2.13 -2.56 18.18
N CYS A 167 3.32 -2.79 17.59
CA CYS A 167 4.31 -3.73 18.13
C CYS A 167 4.72 -3.35 19.57
N ALA A 168 5.12 -2.10 19.80
CA ALA A 168 5.53 -1.63 21.13
C ALA A 168 4.37 -1.75 22.14
N LYS A 169 3.17 -1.30 21.74
CA LYS A 169 1.97 -1.36 22.56
C LYS A 169 1.62 -2.80 22.97
N THR A 170 1.66 -3.74 22.04
CA THR A 170 1.35 -5.15 22.30
C THR A 170 2.29 -5.74 23.37
N GLN A 171 3.58 -5.37 23.37
CA GLN A 171 4.49 -5.82 24.41
C GLN A 171 4.21 -5.14 25.74
N THR A 172 4.07 -3.81 25.79
CA THR A 172 3.86 -3.08 27.04
C THR A 172 2.53 -3.42 27.71
N ASP A 173 1.45 -3.68 26.95
CA ASP A 173 0.13 -4.02 27.49
C ASP A 173 0.17 -5.30 28.36
N ARG A 174 1.08 -6.23 28.10
CA ARG A 174 1.28 -7.44 28.91
C ARG A 174 1.75 -7.14 30.33
N TYR A 175 2.40 -5.99 30.54
CA TYR A 175 3.00 -5.59 31.80
C TYR A 175 2.24 -4.45 32.48
N GLN A 176 0.99 -4.22 32.07
CA GLN A 176 0.16 -3.18 32.66
C GLN A 176 -0.20 -3.52 34.09
N GLU A 177 0.12 -2.64 35.01
CA GLU A 177 -0.35 -2.73 36.40
C GLU A 177 -1.81 -2.29 36.49
N LYS A 178 -2.70 -3.24 36.83
CA LYS A 178 -4.14 -2.98 36.91
C LYS A 178 -4.53 -1.99 38.00
N SER A 179 -3.64 -1.77 38.98
CA SER A 179 -3.87 -0.85 40.10
C SER A 179 -3.44 0.59 39.84
N SER A 180 -2.69 0.85 38.76
CA SER A 180 -2.23 2.20 38.44
C SER A 180 -3.35 3.02 37.80
N GLN A 181 -3.60 4.22 38.34
CA GLN A 181 -4.47 5.23 37.70
C GLN A 181 -3.77 5.98 36.57
N ASP A 182 -2.44 5.92 36.50
CA ASP A 182 -1.64 6.49 35.45
C ASP A 182 -1.45 5.47 34.31
N PRO A 183 -2.08 5.68 33.12
CA PRO A 183 -1.95 4.75 31.99
C PRO A 183 -0.52 4.69 31.43
N PHE A 184 0.32 5.66 31.77
CA PHE A 184 1.72 5.77 31.33
C PHE A 184 2.72 5.46 32.44
N HIS A 185 2.27 4.76 33.48
CA HIS A 185 3.13 4.29 34.56
C HIS A 185 4.25 3.38 34.04
N TYR A 186 5.44 3.44 34.68
CA TYR A 186 6.56 2.58 34.34
C TYR A 186 6.17 1.09 34.42
N ARG A 187 6.44 0.38 33.34
CA ARG A 187 6.21 -1.08 33.25
C ARG A 187 7.49 -1.81 33.67
N ASN A 188 7.49 -2.41 34.85
CA ASN A 188 8.65 -3.16 35.30
C ASN A 188 8.88 -4.41 34.44
N MET A 189 9.84 -4.31 33.54
CA MET A 189 10.29 -5.40 32.66
C MET A 189 11.77 -5.76 32.92
N ASP A 190 12.30 -5.42 34.11
CA ASP A 190 13.71 -5.67 34.45
C ASP A 190 13.98 -7.09 34.93
N TYR A 191 12.97 -7.94 35.11
CA TYR A 191 13.15 -9.34 35.47
C TYR A 191 13.53 -10.20 34.25
N PRO A 192 14.26 -11.30 34.42
CA PRO A 192 14.85 -12.08 33.33
C PRO A 192 13.85 -12.58 32.28
N ALA A 193 12.66 -12.99 32.70
CA ALA A 193 11.61 -13.50 31.79
C ALA A 193 11.03 -12.41 30.85
N ALA A 194 11.20 -11.12 31.19
CA ALA A 194 10.69 -10.00 30.40
C ALA A 194 11.74 -9.39 29.46
N GLN A 195 13.00 -9.81 29.51
CA GLN A 195 14.08 -9.15 28.76
C GLN A 195 13.85 -9.17 27.25
N ALA A 196 13.35 -10.27 26.69
CA ALA A 196 13.05 -10.37 25.26
C ALA A 196 11.95 -9.39 24.84
N ASP A 197 10.88 -9.26 25.64
CA ASP A 197 9.78 -8.34 25.40
C ASP A 197 10.25 -6.87 25.55
N LYS A 198 11.11 -6.59 26.52
CA LYS A 198 11.72 -5.27 26.71
C LYS A 198 12.56 -4.86 25.51
N GLN A 199 13.48 -5.72 25.08
CA GLN A 199 14.31 -5.47 23.89
C GLN A 199 13.46 -5.27 22.65
N LYS A 200 12.44 -6.09 22.45
CA LYS A 200 11.51 -5.96 21.33
C LYS A 200 10.75 -4.63 21.37
N THR A 201 10.30 -4.20 22.54
CA THR A 201 9.62 -2.92 22.73
C THR A 201 10.53 -1.75 22.37
N GLU A 202 11.77 -1.75 22.86
CA GLU A 202 12.77 -0.72 22.58
C GLU A 202 13.07 -0.63 21.07
N GLU A 203 13.22 -1.78 20.39
CA GLU A 203 13.40 -1.84 18.94
C GLU A 203 12.21 -1.25 18.21
N CYS A 204 10.98 -1.62 18.61
CA CYS A 204 9.76 -1.12 17.97
C CYS A 204 9.60 0.39 18.17
N ILE A 205 9.87 0.92 19.36
CA ILE A 205 9.84 2.37 19.64
C ILE A 205 10.86 3.10 18.76
N THR A 206 12.08 2.61 18.70
CA THR A 206 13.17 3.23 17.94
C THR A 206 12.84 3.29 16.45
N LYS A 207 12.43 2.17 15.86
CA LYS A 207 12.03 2.12 14.45
C LYS A 207 10.77 2.93 14.17
N GLY A 208 9.80 2.89 15.08
CA GLY A 208 8.60 3.72 14.96
C GLY A 208 8.91 5.21 14.88
N LEU A 209 9.78 5.71 15.77
CA LEU A 209 10.24 7.10 15.75
C LEU A 209 11.01 7.44 14.48
N GLU A 210 11.90 6.53 13.99
CA GLU A 210 12.62 6.72 12.73
C GLU A 210 11.66 6.94 11.54
N TYR A 211 10.62 6.11 11.42
CA TYR A 211 9.67 6.24 10.31
C TYR A 211 8.73 7.44 10.47
N ILE A 212 8.36 7.81 11.70
CA ILE A 212 7.61 9.06 11.95
C ILE A 212 8.45 10.28 11.54
N ASP A 213 9.73 10.28 11.88
CA ASP A 213 10.62 11.38 11.51
C ASP A 213 10.77 11.48 9.99
N LYS A 214 10.86 10.36 9.26
CA LYS A 214 10.81 10.35 7.80
C LYS A 214 9.49 10.91 7.25
N ALA A 215 8.34 10.55 7.84
CA ALA A 215 7.05 11.10 7.44
C ALA A 215 6.99 12.62 7.62
N LEU A 216 7.44 13.12 8.78
CA LEU A 216 7.46 14.55 9.10
C LEU A 216 8.55 15.35 8.35
N GLN A 217 9.64 14.71 7.90
CA GLN A 217 10.59 15.33 6.96
C GLN A 217 9.96 15.57 5.59
N VAL A 218 9.14 14.65 5.13
CA VAL A 218 8.40 14.77 3.87
C VAL A 218 7.25 15.76 4.01
N ASP A 219 6.46 15.65 5.07
CA ASP A 219 5.35 16.55 5.39
C ASP A 219 5.36 17.00 6.85
N PRO A 220 5.97 18.17 7.16
CA PRO A 220 6.05 18.69 8.52
C PRO A 220 4.68 19.00 9.17
N GLU A 221 3.64 19.13 8.36
CA GLU A 221 2.28 19.41 8.80
C GLU A 221 1.37 18.16 8.80
N TYR A 222 1.95 16.96 8.80
CA TYR A 222 1.18 15.73 8.84
C TYR A 222 0.72 15.44 10.28
N VAL A 223 -0.47 15.94 10.62
CA VAL A 223 -1.04 15.92 11.99
C VAL A 223 -1.07 14.51 12.59
N GLN A 224 -1.49 13.50 11.83
CA GLN A 224 -1.55 12.12 12.30
C GLN A 224 -0.17 11.57 12.67
N ALA A 225 0.87 11.92 11.89
CA ALA A 225 2.25 11.53 12.22
C ALA A 225 2.72 12.20 13.53
N MET A 226 2.35 13.45 13.78
CA MET A 226 2.65 14.12 15.05
C MET A 226 1.97 13.42 16.24
N TYR A 227 0.70 13.03 16.12
CA TYR A 227 0.01 12.28 17.18
C TYR A 227 0.70 10.93 17.45
N TYR A 228 1.04 10.16 16.41
CA TYR A 228 1.74 8.89 16.60
C TYR A 228 3.16 9.05 17.13
N ARG A 229 3.85 10.16 16.82
CA ARG A 229 5.12 10.52 17.47
C ARG A 229 4.95 10.68 18.98
N SER A 230 3.91 11.39 19.41
CA SER A 230 3.57 11.51 20.82
C SER A 230 3.27 10.14 21.45
N LEU A 231 2.48 9.29 20.80
CA LEU A 231 2.17 7.94 21.27
C LEU A 231 3.41 7.07 21.43
N LEU A 232 4.39 7.15 20.51
CA LEU A 232 5.68 6.45 20.63
C LEU A 232 6.51 6.96 21.80
N TYR A 233 6.53 8.27 22.04
CA TYR A 233 7.16 8.84 23.25
C TYR A 233 6.45 8.37 24.52
N ARG A 234 5.14 8.19 24.52
CA ARG A 234 4.42 7.62 25.66
C ARG A 234 4.78 6.14 25.88
N GLN A 235 4.99 5.35 24.83
CA GLN A 235 5.55 4.00 24.99
C GLN A 235 6.96 4.04 25.60
N LYS A 236 7.80 5.00 25.17
CA LYS A 236 9.14 5.22 25.74
C LYS A 236 9.07 5.62 27.22
N GLN A 237 8.11 6.47 27.59
CA GLN A 237 7.85 6.86 28.99
C GLN A 237 7.53 5.63 29.85
N MET A 238 6.65 4.73 29.38
CA MET A 238 6.31 3.49 30.09
C MET A 238 7.51 2.55 30.29
N MET A 239 8.51 2.64 29.42
CA MET A 239 9.74 1.84 29.49
C MET A 239 10.84 2.49 30.31
N THR A 240 10.70 3.76 30.71
CA THR A 240 11.73 4.53 31.40
C THR A 240 11.53 4.44 32.89
N LYS A 241 12.52 3.89 33.60
CA LYS A 241 12.50 3.70 35.06
C LYS A 241 12.78 4.99 35.84
N GLU A 242 13.73 5.80 35.35
CA GLU A 242 14.21 6.98 36.03
C GLU A 242 13.16 8.12 35.97
N GLU A 243 12.64 8.49 37.14
CA GLU A 243 11.55 9.47 37.25
C GLU A 243 11.85 10.85 36.64
N PRO A 244 13.04 11.45 36.74
CA PRO A 244 13.34 12.70 36.08
C PRO A 244 13.23 12.62 34.55
N LYS A 245 13.76 11.53 33.97
CA LYS A 245 13.73 11.26 32.53
C LYS A 245 12.31 10.93 32.03
N ARG A 246 11.53 10.25 32.84
CA ARG A 246 10.09 10.02 32.55
C ARG A 246 9.32 11.33 32.42
N LYS A 247 9.54 12.27 33.34
CA LYS A 247 8.90 13.61 33.31
C LYS A 247 9.30 14.40 32.07
N GLU A 248 10.58 14.32 31.68
CA GLU A 248 11.06 14.96 30.44
C GLU A 248 10.36 14.40 29.22
N ILE A 249 10.26 13.07 29.10
CA ILE A 249 9.58 12.39 28.00
C ILE A 249 8.09 12.73 27.99
N ASP A 250 7.44 12.80 29.16
CA ASP A 250 6.03 13.18 29.27
C ASP A 250 5.79 14.61 28.79
N ALA A 251 6.62 15.56 29.22
CA ALA A 251 6.54 16.95 28.79
C ALA A 251 6.71 17.08 27.26
N LEU A 252 7.66 16.32 26.68
CA LEU A 252 7.85 16.28 25.23
C LEU A 252 6.64 15.69 24.50
N ALA A 253 6.11 14.55 24.95
CA ALA A 253 4.94 13.92 24.37
C ALA A 253 3.71 14.85 24.41
N LYS A 254 3.50 15.53 25.55
CA LYS A 254 2.42 16.51 25.71
C LYS A 254 2.59 17.68 24.74
N LYS A 255 3.78 18.26 24.66
CA LYS A 255 4.04 19.37 23.73
C LYS A 255 3.72 18.97 22.29
N ILE A 256 4.16 17.79 21.83
CA ILE A 256 3.88 17.30 20.48
C ILE A 256 2.37 17.16 20.25
N THR A 257 1.62 16.67 21.24
CA THR A 257 0.16 16.56 21.16
C THR A 257 -0.51 17.94 21.06
N ASP A 258 -0.07 18.90 21.87
CA ASP A 258 -0.60 20.27 21.87
C ASP A 258 -0.33 20.95 20.52
N ASP A 259 0.89 20.81 19.96
CA ASP A 259 1.27 21.33 18.65
C ASP A 259 0.43 20.71 17.52
N ALA A 260 0.21 19.38 17.57
CA ALA A 260 -0.64 18.67 16.61
C ALA A 260 -2.10 19.15 16.64
N SER A 261 -2.66 19.30 17.85
CA SER A 261 -4.04 19.80 18.05
C SER A 261 -4.19 21.25 17.57
N ALA A 262 -3.21 22.11 17.82
CA ALA A 262 -3.22 23.49 17.34
C ALA A 262 -3.19 23.54 15.80
N LEU A 263 -2.36 22.71 15.17
CA LEU A 263 -2.29 22.62 13.71
C LEU A 263 -3.58 22.06 13.10
N GLU A 264 -4.17 21.03 13.71
CA GLU A 264 -5.45 20.46 13.26
C GLU A 264 -6.56 21.51 13.26
N LYS A 265 -6.73 22.24 14.35
CA LYS A 265 -7.71 23.34 14.46
C LYS A 265 -7.48 24.44 13.43
N LYS A 266 -6.21 24.78 13.16
CA LYS A 266 -5.86 25.76 12.12
C LYS A 266 -6.31 25.25 10.73
N LYS A 267 -6.00 24.01 10.38
CA LYS A 267 -6.40 23.40 9.10
C LYS A 267 -7.93 23.30 8.92
N GLU A 268 -8.65 22.97 10.00
CA GLU A 268 -10.12 22.95 10.01
C GLU A 268 -10.72 24.34 9.75
N ALA A 269 -10.17 25.36 10.41
CA ALA A 269 -10.62 26.76 10.22
C ALA A 269 -10.35 27.24 8.80
N GLU A 270 -9.18 26.96 8.23
CA GLU A 270 -8.82 27.29 6.85
C GLU A 270 -9.74 26.58 5.85
N ALA A 271 -10.04 25.28 6.06
CA ALA A 271 -10.94 24.50 5.22
C ALA A 271 -12.38 25.08 5.27
N ALA A 272 -12.88 25.42 6.45
CA ALA A 272 -14.20 26.03 6.62
C ALA A 272 -14.30 27.41 5.94
N GLN A 273 -13.25 28.23 6.03
CA GLN A 273 -13.20 29.51 5.35
C GLN A 273 -13.21 29.37 3.83
N LYS A 274 -12.45 28.41 3.29
CA LYS A 274 -12.40 28.10 1.86
C LYS A 274 -13.77 27.65 1.35
N GLN A 275 -14.44 26.75 2.04
CA GLN A 275 -15.80 26.28 1.68
C GLN A 275 -16.80 27.44 1.66
N LYS A 276 -16.72 28.35 2.63
CA LYS A 276 -17.58 29.53 2.66
C LYS A 276 -17.34 30.45 1.46
N GLN A 277 -16.09 30.70 1.09
CA GLN A 277 -15.74 31.50 -0.09
C GLN A 277 -16.21 30.86 -1.40
N GLU A 278 -16.06 29.53 -1.53
CA GLU A 278 -16.54 28.77 -2.70
C GLU A 278 -18.08 28.84 -2.82
N ALA A 279 -18.79 28.70 -1.70
CA ALA A 279 -20.25 28.83 -1.67
C ALA A 279 -20.73 30.24 -2.03
N GLU A 280 -20.06 31.28 -1.51
CA GLU A 280 -20.35 32.68 -1.86
C GLU A 280 -20.08 33.01 -3.35
N ALA A 281 -19.00 32.41 -3.90
CA ALA A 281 -18.67 32.54 -5.32
C ALA A 281 -19.69 31.86 -6.23
N ALA A 282 -20.18 30.67 -5.84
CA ALA A 282 -21.20 29.92 -6.58
C ALA A 282 -22.59 30.59 -6.51
N ALA A 283 -22.87 31.37 -5.46
CA ALA A 283 -24.15 32.07 -5.29
C ALA A 283 -24.25 33.40 -6.07
N LYS A 284 -23.15 33.90 -6.66
CA LYS A 284 -23.20 35.13 -7.50
C LYS A 284 -23.83 34.80 -8.85
N PRO A 285 -24.92 35.52 -9.25
CA PRO A 285 -25.53 35.32 -10.55
C PRO A 285 -24.51 35.61 -11.66
N GLN A 286 -24.41 34.68 -12.60
CA GLN A 286 -23.68 34.91 -13.84
C GLN A 286 -24.46 36.00 -14.60
N GLY A 287 -23.93 37.22 -14.61
CA GLY A 287 -24.51 38.35 -15.30
C GLY A 287 -24.30 38.29 -16.82
#